data_fa2c4763d7336227917f14e03d264414
#
_entry.id   fa2c4763d7336227917f14e03d264414
#
_cell.length_a   1.000
_cell.length_b   1.000
_cell.length_c   1.000
_cell.angle_alpha   90.00
_cell.angle_beta   90.00
_cell.angle_gamma   90.00
#
_symmetry.space_group_name_H-M   'P 1'
#
loop_
_entity.id
_entity.type
_entity.pdbx_description
1 polymer ?
#
loop_
_entity_poly.entity_id
_entity_poly.type
_entity_poly.pdbx_seq_one_letter_code
_entity_poly.pdbx_strand_id
1 'polypeptide(L)'
;IEGNSAANGGGVYIKSYNLKMTGGSIINNNATDSGGGVYFTGSSFNVSGNVSITGNKKGATSTGSGLNGGTDNNVYLPNGKIITVAGALTGSNQIGVTTENTPNNSKYVQIASGNASNAKPEKFRYENDGAIAVSAVSGSTTKLVACKHNWSSEWTADTYQHWHVCSICKGKNDPVAHTYDQTVAEGSYKAFDATCVSPA
;
A
#
# COMPACT_ATOMS: atom_id res chain seq x y z
N ILE A 1 2.66 16.56 14.28
CA ILE A 1 2.90 17.70 13.37
C ILE A 1 1.59 17.98 12.67
N GLU A 2 1.06 19.21 12.85
CA GLU A 2 -0.27 19.56 12.38
C GLU A 2 -0.37 21.05 12.00
N GLY A 3 -1.24 21.37 11.02
CA GLY A 3 -1.67 22.72 10.67
C GLY A 3 -0.61 23.58 9.96
N ASN A 4 0.45 22.96 9.44
CA ASN A 4 1.52 23.68 8.75
C ASN A 4 1.26 23.78 7.25
N SER A 5 1.83 24.80 6.60
CA SER A 5 1.72 25.00 5.15
C SER A 5 3.08 25.40 4.57
N ALA A 6 3.41 24.83 3.41
CA ALA A 6 4.64 25.12 2.65
C ALA A 6 4.43 24.86 1.17
N ALA A 7 5.42 25.18 0.33
CA ALA A 7 5.40 24.80 -1.08
C ALA A 7 5.50 23.26 -1.23
N ASN A 8 6.45 22.65 -0.56
CA ASN A 8 6.62 21.20 -0.50
C ASN A 8 6.82 20.75 0.95
N GLY A 9 6.27 19.60 1.32
CA GLY A 9 6.39 19.08 2.66
C GLY A 9 5.72 19.97 3.70
N GLY A 10 4.42 20.22 3.59
CA GLY A 10 3.68 21.10 4.49
C GLY A 10 3.96 20.81 5.96
N GLY A 11 3.99 19.54 6.36
CA GLY A 11 4.41 19.10 7.69
C GLY A 11 5.93 18.91 7.80
N VAL A 12 6.51 18.17 6.86
CA VAL A 12 7.93 17.75 6.87
C VAL A 12 8.51 17.75 5.46
N TYR A 13 9.64 18.40 5.29
CA TYR A 13 10.44 18.34 4.06
C TYR A 13 11.82 17.72 4.33
N ILE A 14 12.11 16.56 3.73
CA ILE A 14 13.38 15.86 3.87
C ILE A 14 14.11 15.83 2.51
N LYS A 15 15.19 16.60 2.40
CA LYS A 15 15.97 16.73 1.14
C LYS A 15 17.08 15.70 1.00
N SER A 16 17.88 15.47 2.03
CA SER A 16 19.11 14.67 1.92
C SER A 16 19.37 13.75 3.11
N TYR A 17 18.55 13.82 4.13
CA TYR A 17 18.72 13.08 5.39
C TYR A 17 17.76 11.89 5.51
N ASN A 18 17.90 11.18 6.63
CA ASN A 18 17.01 10.10 6.99
C ASN A 18 15.78 10.64 7.75
N LEU A 19 14.61 10.10 7.45
CA LEU A 19 13.42 10.25 8.27
C LEU A 19 13.14 8.95 9.00
N LYS A 20 12.98 9.02 10.32
CA LYS A 20 12.57 7.88 11.15
C LYS A 20 11.37 8.27 11.98
N MET A 21 10.27 7.52 11.81
CA MET A 21 9.07 7.64 12.64
C MET A 21 8.80 6.32 13.35
N THR A 22 8.76 6.33 14.68
CA THR A 22 8.46 5.17 15.52
C THR A 22 7.07 5.26 16.17
N GLY A 23 6.30 6.27 15.79
CA GLY A 23 4.95 6.56 16.24
C GLY A 23 4.61 8.03 16.00
N GLY A 24 3.40 8.42 16.40
CA GLY A 24 2.88 9.76 16.26
C GLY A 24 2.23 10.05 14.92
N SER A 25 1.78 11.29 14.74
CA SER A 25 0.97 11.70 13.59
C SER A 25 1.50 12.93 12.87
N ILE A 26 1.30 12.95 11.57
CA ILE A 26 1.45 14.11 10.67
C ILE A 26 0.10 14.28 9.98
N ILE A 27 -0.66 15.28 10.37
CA ILE A 27 -2.05 15.46 9.97
C ILE A 27 -2.37 16.93 9.65
N ASN A 28 -3.38 17.14 8.80
CA ASN A 28 -3.91 18.49 8.53
C ASN A 28 -2.85 19.52 8.07
N ASN A 29 -1.77 19.07 7.40
CA ASN A 29 -0.79 19.95 6.80
C ASN A 29 -1.09 20.12 5.30
N ASN A 30 -0.71 21.27 4.73
CA ASN A 30 -0.97 21.60 3.34
C ASN A 30 0.32 21.92 2.58
N ALA A 31 0.42 21.46 1.34
CA ALA A 31 1.44 21.92 0.41
C ALA A 31 0.79 22.59 -0.80
N THR A 32 1.42 23.59 -1.42
CA THR A 32 0.95 24.10 -2.70
C THR A 32 1.35 23.18 -3.84
N ASP A 33 2.50 22.52 -3.75
CA ASP A 33 3.08 21.71 -4.82
C ASP A 33 2.96 20.20 -4.55
N SER A 34 3.61 19.69 -3.48
CA SER A 34 3.58 18.26 -3.18
C SER A 34 3.93 17.93 -1.73
N GLY A 35 3.40 16.79 -1.24
CA GLY A 35 3.68 16.31 0.11
C GLY A 35 3.05 17.19 1.17
N GLY A 36 1.73 17.32 1.19
CA GLY A 36 1.03 18.06 2.24
C GLY A 36 1.49 17.66 3.63
N GLY A 37 1.67 16.36 3.89
CA GLY A 37 2.27 15.86 5.12
C GLY A 37 3.80 15.80 5.03
N VAL A 38 4.32 14.97 4.13
CA VAL A 38 5.76 14.73 3.97
C VAL A 38 6.16 14.80 2.51
N TYR A 39 7.18 15.57 2.19
CA TYR A 39 7.91 15.52 0.93
C TYR A 39 9.28 14.87 1.17
N PHE A 40 9.53 13.71 0.55
CA PHE A 40 10.71 12.91 0.85
C PHE A 40 11.60 12.69 -0.36
N THR A 41 12.76 13.35 -0.38
CA THR A 41 13.87 13.08 -1.33
C THR A 41 15.13 12.55 -0.64
N GLY A 42 15.03 12.31 0.66
CA GLY A 42 16.15 11.88 1.50
C GLY A 42 16.69 10.49 1.18
N SER A 43 17.60 10.01 2.05
CA SER A 43 18.30 8.74 1.87
C SER A 43 17.47 7.55 2.34
N SER A 44 16.81 7.64 3.49
CA SER A 44 15.93 6.58 4.00
C SER A 44 14.71 7.14 4.73
N PHE A 45 13.56 6.52 4.52
CA PHE A 45 12.34 6.80 5.26
C PHE A 45 11.88 5.55 5.99
N ASN A 46 12.18 5.48 7.28
CA ASN A 46 11.91 4.32 8.13
C ASN A 46 10.68 4.56 9.00
N VAL A 47 9.75 3.62 9.02
CA VAL A 47 8.54 3.67 9.85
C VAL A 47 8.40 2.41 10.71
N SER A 48 7.88 2.57 11.93
CA SER A 48 7.49 1.47 12.83
C SER A 48 6.53 2.00 13.91
N GLY A 49 5.88 1.11 14.65
CA GLY A 49 4.96 1.50 15.73
C GLY A 49 3.66 2.14 15.23
N ASN A 50 3.04 2.97 16.05
CA ASN A 50 1.76 3.60 15.76
C ASN A 50 1.95 4.92 14.98
N VAL A 51 2.26 4.82 13.69
CA VAL A 51 2.44 5.96 12.78
C VAL A 51 1.15 6.26 12.01
N SER A 52 0.77 7.54 11.95
CA SER A 52 -0.33 8.06 11.13
C SER A 52 0.15 9.22 10.27
N ILE A 53 -0.04 9.12 8.95
CA ILE A 53 0.20 10.24 8.03
C ILE A 53 -1.03 10.33 7.11
N THR A 54 -2.02 11.11 7.54
CA THR A 54 -3.33 11.19 6.90
C THR A 54 -3.93 12.60 6.98
N GLY A 55 -4.93 12.90 6.16
CA GLY A 55 -5.61 14.20 6.19
C GLY A 55 -4.76 15.39 5.73
N ASN A 56 -3.57 15.12 5.18
CA ASN A 56 -2.74 16.18 4.61
C ASN A 56 -3.10 16.40 3.15
N LYS A 57 -3.07 17.64 2.70
CA LYS A 57 -3.59 18.04 1.39
C LYS A 57 -2.55 18.73 0.53
N LYS A 58 -2.82 18.74 -0.77
CA LYS A 58 -2.20 19.62 -1.75
C LYS A 58 -3.23 20.63 -2.27
N GLY A 59 -2.86 21.89 -2.29
CA GLY A 59 -3.69 22.97 -2.85
C GLY A 59 -4.96 23.26 -2.05
N ALA A 60 -4.98 22.90 -0.76
CA ALA A 60 -6.09 23.25 0.13
C ALA A 60 -5.94 24.66 0.66
N THR A 61 -7.05 25.23 1.12
CA THR A 61 -7.06 26.46 1.90
C THR A 61 -7.15 26.12 3.39
N SER A 62 -6.24 26.67 4.19
CA SER A 62 -6.30 26.53 5.63
C SER A 62 -7.45 27.36 6.19
N THR A 63 -8.26 26.75 7.04
CA THR A 63 -9.36 27.40 7.76
C THR A 63 -9.17 27.20 9.26
N GLY A 64 -9.87 27.98 10.09
CA GLY A 64 -9.81 27.83 11.56
C GLY A 64 -10.22 26.45 12.08
N SER A 65 -10.87 25.62 11.26
CA SER A 65 -11.34 24.26 11.59
C SER A 65 -10.65 23.15 10.78
N GLY A 66 -9.56 23.46 10.05
CA GLY A 66 -8.81 22.47 9.26
C GLY A 66 -8.54 22.89 7.82
N LEU A 67 -8.48 21.93 6.91
CA LEU A 67 -8.21 22.17 5.50
C LEU A 67 -9.49 22.04 4.67
N ASN A 68 -9.74 23.04 3.81
CA ASN A 68 -10.86 23.03 2.86
C ASN A 68 -10.36 22.86 1.42
N GLY A 69 -11.01 21.97 0.67
CA GLY A 69 -10.64 21.65 -0.70
C GLY A 69 -9.32 20.89 -0.82
N GLY A 70 -8.65 21.05 -1.95
CA GLY A 70 -7.41 20.36 -2.27
C GLY A 70 -7.59 18.85 -2.50
N THR A 71 -6.49 18.17 -2.77
CA THR A 71 -6.42 16.73 -2.95
C THR A 71 -5.58 16.07 -1.85
N ASP A 72 -5.89 14.82 -1.52
CA ASP A 72 -5.07 14.06 -0.57
C ASP A 72 -3.64 13.95 -1.12
N ASN A 73 -2.68 14.28 -0.27
CA ASN A 73 -1.25 14.25 -0.61
C ASN A 73 -0.42 14.10 0.67
N ASN A 74 -0.53 12.95 1.30
CA ASN A 74 0.02 12.75 2.64
C ASN A 74 1.54 12.59 2.60
N VAL A 75 2.05 11.52 2.02
CA VAL A 75 3.49 11.35 1.74
C VAL A 75 3.69 11.42 0.24
N TYR A 76 4.50 12.34 -0.23
CA TYR A 76 4.91 12.37 -1.63
C TYR A 76 6.29 11.73 -1.79
N LEU A 77 6.35 10.71 -2.65
CA LEU A 77 7.57 9.97 -3.00
C LEU A 77 7.96 10.26 -4.46
N PRO A 78 9.04 11.01 -4.70
CA PRO A 78 9.65 11.11 -6.01
C PRO A 78 10.10 9.75 -6.54
N ASN A 79 10.41 9.69 -7.84
CA ASN A 79 10.78 8.45 -8.51
C ASN A 79 11.95 7.74 -7.80
N GLY A 80 11.80 6.45 -7.56
CA GLY A 80 12.78 5.61 -6.87
C GLY A 80 12.81 5.73 -5.34
N LYS A 81 12.01 6.62 -4.74
CA LYS A 81 11.88 6.71 -3.28
C LYS A 81 10.79 5.77 -2.77
N ILE A 82 11.06 5.13 -1.63
CA ILE A 82 10.13 4.22 -0.96
C ILE A 82 10.16 4.42 0.55
N ILE A 83 9.15 3.91 1.22
CA ILE A 83 9.10 3.81 2.68
C ILE A 83 9.65 2.44 3.09
N THR A 84 10.52 2.40 4.10
CA THR A 84 11.00 1.16 4.71
C THR A 84 10.21 0.89 6.00
N VAL A 85 9.50 -0.22 6.07
CA VAL A 85 8.82 -0.69 7.27
C VAL A 85 9.84 -1.42 8.12
N ALA A 86 10.46 -0.68 9.05
CA ALA A 86 11.58 -1.15 9.88
C ALA A 86 11.13 -1.98 11.10
N GLY A 87 9.85 -1.98 11.41
CA GLY A 87 9.22 -2.77 12.50
C GLY A 87 7.72 -2.78 12.34
N ALA A 88 7.01 -3.53 13.19
CA ALA A 88 5.55 -3.66 13.11
C ALA A 88 4.86 -2.30 13.16
N LEU A 89 3.94 -2.07 12.23
CA LEU A 89 3.00 -0.94 12.26
C LEU A 89 1.78 -1.33 13.09
N THR A 90 1.58 -0.66 14.21
CA THR A 90 0.52 -0.95 15.19
C THR A 90 -0.66 0.01 15.05
N GLY A 91 -1.77 -0.29 15.76
CA GLY A 91 -2.99 0.52 15.67
C GLY A 91 -3.75 0.36 14.36
N SER A 92 -4.82 1.14 14.20
CA SER A 92 -5.67 1.18 12.99
C SER A 92 -5.26 2.26 11.98
N ASN A 93 -4.23 3.03 12.29
CA ASN A 93 -3.78 4.16 11.48
C ASN A 93 -3.15 3.71 10.16
N GLN A 94 -3.23 4.58 9.17
CA GLN A 94 -2.69 4.38 7.83
C GLN A 94 -1.68 5.47 7.47
N ILE A 95 -0.88 5.17 6.45
CA ILE A 95 0.04 6.10 5.79
C ILE A 95 -0.47 6.30 4.36
N GLY A 96 -0.96 7.50 4.06
CA GLY A 96 -1.33 7.88 2.70
C GLY A 96 -0.07 8.15 1.86
N VAL A 97 -0.04 7.63 0.64
CA VAL A 97 1.13 7.74 -0.25
C VAL A 97 0.71 8.18 -1.63
N THR A 98 1.33 9.25 -2.08
CA THR A 98 1.31 9.75 -3.46
C THR A 98 2.69 9.56 -4.06
N THR A 99 2.78 9.17 -5.32
CA THR A 99 4.06 9.00 -6.02
C THR A 99 4.14 9.88 -7.26
N GLU A 100 5.37 10.28 -7.64
CA GLU A 100 5.59 11.03 -8.88
C GLU A 100 5.14 10.24 -10.11
N ASN A 101 5.54 8.97 -10.20
CA ASN A 101 5.04 8.07 -11.24
C ASN A 101 3.77 7.36 -10.75
N THR A 102 2.80 7.20 -11.65
CA THR A 102 1.59 6.42 -11.37
C THR A 102 1.68 5.04 -12.02
N PRO A 103 1.05 4.01 -11.42
CA PRO A 103 0.95 2.70 -12.07
C PRO A 103 0.14 2.79 -13.37
N ASN A 104 0.46 1.95 -14.32
CA ASN A 104 -0.27 1.83 -15.57
C ASN A 104 -0.51 0.34 -15.93
N ASN A 105 -1.11 0.08 -17.08
CA ASN A 105 -1.49 -1.28 -17.51
C ASN A 105 -0.31 -2.22 -17.80
N SER A 106 0.93 -1.75 -17.66
CA SER A 106 2.15 -2.55 -17.87
C SER A 106 3.15 -2.46 -16.72
N LYS A 107 2.98 -1.51 -15.79
CA LYS A 107 3.97 -1.22 -14.77
C LYS A 107 3.34 -0.83 -13.43
N TYR A 108 3.78 -1.46 -12.36
CA TYR A 108 3.48 -1.04 -10.99
C TYR A 108 4.49 -0.01 -10.49
N VAL A 109 4.16 0.67 -9.39
CA VAL A 109 5.06 1.57 -8.65
C VAL A 109 5.27 1.03 -7.25
N GLN A 110 6.53 0.80 -6.85
CA GLN A 110 6.83 0.40 -5.48
C GLN A 110 6.69 1.60 -4.54
N ILE A 111 5.97 1.42 -3.44
CA ILE A 111 5.73 2.46 -2.43
C ILE A 111 6.43 2.16 -1.10
N ALA A 112 6.56 0.89 -0.75
CA ALA A 112 7.21 0.50 0.49
C ALA A 112 7.88 -0.87 0.38
N SER A 113 8.74 -1.19 1.37
CA SER A 113 9.29 -2.52 1.58
C SER A 113 9.50 -2.79 3.07
N GLY A 114 9.59 -4.06 3.43
CA GLY A 114 9.85 -4.48 4.82
C GLY A 114 9.77 -5.98 4.99
N ASN A 115 9.91 -6.47 6.22
CA ASN A 115 9.64 -7.86 6.53
C ASN A 115 8.16 -8.18 6.28
N ALA A 116 7.85 -9.38 5.79
CA ALA A 116 6.49 -9.80 5.43
C ALA A 116 5.48 -9.74 6.60
N SER A 117 5.95 -9.90 7.84
CA SER A 117 5.11 -9.74 9.03
C SER A 117 4.76 -8.29 9.34
N ASN A 118 5.56 -7.33 8.91
CA ASN A 118 5.46 -5.92 9.25
C ASN A 118 4.91 -5.06 8.10
N ALA A 119 5.31 -5.34 6.85
CA ALA A 119 4.89 -4.60 5.67
C ALA A 119 3.51 -5.11 5.20
N LYS A 120 2.45 -4.55 5.75
CA LYS A 120 1.06 -4.92 5.51
C LYS A 120 0.37 -3.92 4.60
N PRO A 121 -0.30 -4.33 3.50
CA PRO A 121 -0.98 -3.44 2.56
C PRO A 121 -2.02 -2.54 3.24
N GLU A 122 -2.78 -3.07 4.21
CA GLU A 122 -3.84 -2.37 4.93
C GLU A 122 -3.34 -1.19 5.78
N LYS A 123 -2.02 -1.08 6.01
CA LYS A 123 -1.38 0.05 6.69
C LYS A 123 -1.05 1.21 5.76
N PHE A 124 -1.30 1.05 4.48
CA PHE A 124 -1.04 2.06 3.48
C PHE A 124 -2.29 2.36 2.66
N ARG A 125 -2.40 3.59 2.21
CA ARG A 125 -3.41 4.03 1.24
C ARG A 125 -2.71 4.73 0.08
N TYR A 126 -2.91 4.25 -1.14
CA TYR A 126 -2.40 4.90 -2.33
C TYR A 126 -3.36 6.00 -2.79
N GLU A 127 -2.86 7.20 -3.06
CA GLU A 127 -3.66 8.41 -3.27
C GLU A 127 -3.72 8.87 -4.73
N ASN A 128 -2.91 8.27 -5.60
CA ASN A 128 -3.07 8.42 -7.05
C ASN A 128 -4.16 7.44 -7.53
N ASP A 129 -3.88 6.70 -8.59
CA ASP A 129 -4.79 5.73 -9.16
C ASP A 129 -4.18 4.32 -9.09
N GLY A 130 -4.89 3.39 -8.50
CA GLY A 130 -4.47 2.01 -8.31
C GLY A 130 -4.74 1.46 -6.91
N ALA A 131 -4.59 0.17 -6.74
CA ALA A 131 -4.69 -0.52 -5.46
C ALA A 131 -3.30 -0.94 -4.95
N ILE A 132 -3.15 -1.04 -3.63
CA ILE A 132 -1.92 -1.57 -3.03
C ILE A 132 -1.98 -3.09 -3.01
N ALA A 133 -0.90 -3.71 -3.47
CA ALA A 133 -0.73 -5.15 -3.43
C ALA A 133 0.64 -5.53 -2.87
N VAL A 134 0.74 -6.76 -2.39
CA VAL A 134 2.02 -7.39 -2.12
C VAL A 134 2.56 -7.91 -3.45
N SER A 135 3.67 -7.32 -3.92
CA SER A 135 4.48 -7.90 -4.99
C SER A 135 5.51 -8.83 -4.37
N ALA A 136 5.99 -9.78 -5.15
CA ALA A 136 6.98 -10.79 -4.81
C ALA A 136 7.68 -10.68 -3.46
N VAL A 137 7.56 -11.73 -2.65
CA VAL A 137 8.39 -11.95 -1.46
C VAL A 137 9.72 -12.54 -1.94
N SER A 138 10.83 -11.86 -1.65
CA SER A 138 12.18 -12.41 -1.87
C SER A 138 12.83 -12.63 -0.51
N GLY A 139 12.94 -13.88 -0.10
CA GLY A 139 13.40 -14.21 1.25
C GLY A 139 12.42 -13.68 2.31
N SER A 140 12.93 -12.91 3.26
CA SER A 140 12.13 -12.28 4.32
C SER A 140 11.60 -10.88 3.96
N THR A 141 11.88 -10.37 2.76
CA THR A 141 11.51 -9.00 2.34
C THR A 141 10.29 -9.01 1.42
N THR A 142 9.31 -8.21 1.78
CA THR A 142 8.09 -7.96 1.00
C THR A 142 8.14 -6.57 0.39
N LYS A 143 7.70 -6.45 -0.85
CA LYS A 143 7.47 -5.18 -1.53
C LYS A 143 5.98 -4.86 -1.55
N LEU A 144 5.61 -3.67 -1.12
CA LEU A 144 4.28 -3.10 -1.33
C LEU A 144 4.29 -2.22 -2.56
N VAL A 145 3.37 -2.47 -3.46
CA VAL A 145 3.30 -1.80 -4.75
C VAL A 145 1.90 -1.24 -5.01
N ALA A 146 1.83 -0.07 -5.62
CA ALA A 146 0.62 0.43 -6.24
C ALA A 146 0.52 -0.14 -7.66
N CYS A 147 -0.62 -0.72 -8.02
CA CYS A 147 -0.83 -1.42 -9.28
C CYS A 147 -2.25 -1.21 -9.81
N LYS A 148 -2.37 -0.96 -11.11
CA LYS A 148 -3.62 -1.16 -11.84
C LYS A 148 -3.68 -2.63 -12.23
N HIS A 149 -4.38 -3.42 -11.42
CA HIS A 149 -4.36 -4.86 -11.60
C HIS A 149 -4.94 -5.29 -12.95
N ASN A 150 -4.22 -6.20 -13.60
CA ASN A 150 -4.70 -6.96 -14.75
C ASN A 150 -4.65 -8.45 -14.36
N TRP A 151 -5.77 -8.96 -13.86
CA TRP A 151 -5.89 -10.31 -13.36
C TRP A 151 -5.88 -11.32 -14.50
N SER A 152 -5.15 -12.41 -14.31
CA SER A 152 -5.19 -13.56 -15.21
C SER A 152 -6.61 -14.13 -15.29
N SER A 153 -7.01 -14.62 -16.46
CA SER A 153 -8.20 -15.46 -16.60
C SER A 153 -7.99 -16.87 -16.03
N GLU A 154 -6.74 -17.29 -15.92
CA GLU A 154 -6.36 -18.59 -15.38
C GLU A 154 -6.33 -18.56 -13.86
N TRP A 155 -6.90 -19.59 -13.25
CA TRP A 155 -6.81 -19.83 -11.82
C TRP A 155 -5.43 -20.38 -11.43
N THR A 156 -4.89 -19.88 -10.35
CA THR A 156 -3.76 -20.45 -9.64
C THR A 156 -4.27 -21.02 -8.31
N ALA A 157 -3.84 -22.20 -7.92
CA ALA A 157 -4.33 -22.84 -6.71
C ALA A 157 -3.19 -23.48 -5.90
N ASP A 158 -3.42 -23.64 -4.61
CA ASP A 158 -2.71 -24.57 -3.74
C ASP A 158 -3.70 -25.61 -3.17
N THR A 159 -3.30 -26.35 -2.16
CA THR A 159 -4.14 -27.40 -1.54
C THR A 159 -5.43 -26.86 -0.92
N TYR A 160 -5.46 -25.57 -0.50
CA TYR A 160 -6.55 -25.01 0.31
C TYR A 160 -7.34 -23.91 -0.37
N GLN A 161 -6.74 -23.21 -1.34
CA GLN A 161 -7.27 -21.97 -1.91
C GLN A 161 -6.95 -21.86 -3.40
N HIS A 162 -7.72 -21.02 -4.08
CA HIS A 162 -7.44 -20.59 -5.45
C HIS A 162 -7.56 -19.07 -5.57
N TRP A 163 -6.85 -18.50 -6.54
CA TRP A 163 -6.79 -17.06 -6.79
C TRP A 163 -6.38 -16.76 -8.23
N HIS A 164 -6.61 -15.54 -8.67
CA HIS A 164 -6.00 -15.03 -9.89
C HIS A 164 -4.70 -14.29 -9.58
N VAL A 165 -3.74 -14.37 -10.48
CA VAL A 165 -2.46 -13.65 -10.37
C VAL A 165 -2.47 -12.44 -11.29
N CYS A 166 -2.08 -11.29 -10.78
CA CYS A 166 -1.92 -10.10 -11.60
C CYS A 166 -0.72 -10.25 -12.54
N SER A 167 -0.94 -10.07 -13.85
CA SER A 167 0.13 -10.16 -14.85
C SER A 167 1.22 -9.09 -14.68
N ILE A 168 0.89 -7.95 -14.04
CA ILE A 168 1.77 -6.79 -13.87
C ILE A 168 2.64 -6.93 -12.61
N CYS A 169 2.01 -7.02 -11.43
CA CYS A 169 2.72 -7.00 -10.15
C CYS A 169 2.92 -8.39 -9.52
N LYS A 170 2.36 -9.44 -10.11
CA LYS A 170 2.37 -10.81 -9.57
C LYS A 170 1.67 -10.95 -8.21
N GLY A 171 0.94 -9.93 -7.78
CA GLY A 171 0.07 -10.01 -6.60
C GLY A 171 -1.10 -10.98 -6.85
N LYS A 172 -1.68 -11.47 -5.76
CA LYS A 172 -2.87 -12.33 -5.77
C LYS A 172 -4.10 -11.46 -5.52
N ASN A 173 -5.25 -11.79 -6.12
CA ASN A 173 -6.54 -11.29 -5.65
C ASN A 173 -6.91 -11.99 -4.33
N ASP A 174 -8.07 -11.68 -3.79
CA ASP A 174 -8.56 -12.31 -2.56
C ASP A 174 -8.67 -13.83 -2.77
N PRO A 175 -7.90 -14.65 -2.04
CA PRO A 175 -7.94 -16.09 -2.20
C PRO A 175 -9.28 -16.65 -1.75
N VAL A 176 -9.86 -17.55 -2.54
CA VAL A 176 -11.10 -18.24 -2.23
C VAL A 176 -10.75 -19.65 -1.75
N ALA A 177 -11.26 -20.03 -0.58
CA ALA A 177 -11.06 -21.37 -0.06
C ALA A 177 -11.74 -22.42 -0.94
N HIS A 178 -11.12 -23.58 -1.07
CA HIS A 178 -11.78 -24.73 -1.69
C HIS A 178 -12.91 -25.24 -0.78
N THR A 179 -14.10 -25.37 -1.33
CA THR A 179 -15.20 -26.09 -0.67
C THR A 179 -15.18 -27.53 -1.17
N TYR A 180 -14.96 -28.46 -0.26
CA TYR A 180 -15.04 -29.88 -0.58
C TYR A 180 -16.44 -30.36 -0.28
N ASP A 181 -17.11 -30.95 -1.27
CA ASP A 181 -18.35 -31.70 -1.03
C ASP A 181 -18.00 -33.00 -0.29
N GLN A 182 -18.40 -33.09 0.97
CA GLN A 182 -18.10 -34.24 1.84
C GLN A 182 -19.01 -35.45 1.60
N THR A 183 -19.76 -35.51 0.53
CA THR A 183 -20.57 -36.67 0.17
C THR A 183 -19.82 -37.66 -0.69
N VAL A 184 -18.68 -38.17 -0.23
CA VAL A 184 -18.04 -39.35 -0.84
C VAL A 184 -18.11 -40.47 0.17
N ALA A 185 -18.92 -41.47 -0.13
CA ALA A 185 -18.97 -42.73 0.60
C ALA A 185 -17.57 -43.34 0.74
N GLU A 186 -17.25 -43.84 1.93
CA GLU A 186 -16.01 -44.55 2.22
C GLU A 186 -15.69 -45.58 1.10
N GLY A 187 -14.54 -45.47 0.44
CA GLY A 187 -14.01 -46.53 -0.38
C GLY A 187 -13.39 -46.17 -1.72
N SER A 188 -13.36 -44.95 -2.18
CA SER A 188 -12.69 -44.63 -3.45
C SER A 188 -11.91 -43.29 -3.37
N TYR A 189 -10.61 -43.38 -3.10
CA TYR A 189 -9.69 -42.26 -3.36
C TYR A 189 -9.47 -42.14 -4.87
N LYS A 190 -10.32 -41.38 -5.56
CA LYS A 190 -9.95 -40.80 -6.84
C LYS A 190 -9.43 -39.40 -6.55
N ALA A 191 -8.25 -39.07 -7.07
CA ALA A 191 -7.79 -37.70 -7.16
C ALA A 191 -8.85 -36.92 -7.95
N PHE A 192 -9.59 -36.05 -7.26
CA PHE A 192 -10.58 -35.21 -7.92
C PHE A 192 -9.86 -34.01 -8.53
N ASP A 193 -10.07 -33.81 -9.82
CA ASP A 193 -9.92 -32.49 -10.42
C ASP A 193 -10.83 -31.51 -9.65
N ALA A 194 -10.21 -30.56 -8.96
CA ALA A 194 -10.94 -29.49 -8.32
C ALA A 194 -11.54 -28.60 -9.42
N THR A 195 -12.77 -28.85 -9.79
CA THR A 195 -13.51 -27.95 -10.67
C THR A 195 -13.90 -26.72 -9.86
N CYS A 196 -13.17 -25.62 -10.08
CA CYS A 196 -13.59 -24.32 -9.61
C CYS A 196 -14.83 -23.89 -10.39
N VAL A 197 -16.01 -24.04 -9.79
CA VAL A 197 -17.26 -23.49 -10.36
C VAL A 197 -17.33 -22.04 -9.90
N SER A 198 -17.42 -21.10 -10.85
CA SER A 198 -17.76 -19.72 -10.53
C SER A 198 -19.12 -19.69 -9.84
N PRO A 199 -19.27 -18.97 -8.72
CA PRO A 199 -20.60 -18.71 -8.18
C PRO A 199 -21.42 -17.95 -9.22
N ALA A 200 -22.67 -18.36 -9.40
CA ALA A 200 -23.66 -17.76 -10.29
C ALA A 200 -24.02 -16.34 -9.84
#